data_c51083330c9db9cdfeb999314560c132
#
_entry.id   c51083330c9db9cdfeb999314560c132
#
_cell.length_a   1.000
_cell.length_b   1.000
_cell.length_c   1.000
_cell.angle_alpha   90.00
_cell.angle_beta   90.00
_cell.angle_gamma   90.00
#
_symmetry.space_group_name_H-M   'P 1'
#
loop_
_entity.id
_entity.type
_entity.pdbx_description
1 polymer ?
#
loop_
_entity_poly.entity_id
_entity_poly.type
_entity_poly.pdbx_seq_one_letter_code
_entity_poly.pdbx_strand_id
1 'polypeptide(L)'
;MASTVLAAPAIVHMSAYANNLTGLIPSLYAGLDTVSRELVGYVPSVSRSSGVERAAVGQSVTYSIAPEAVLEDVVSQMTLTTPPDKNMGNGVMTISNSKKTSFGFNGEEQRGLDTGIGYDVVQADLFAQGLRTLTNAMERDLALEAATNASRAYGTAGTAPLETGLKDLAQIRKILDDNGAPASGRTTVLDTSAGANVRANALFTKVNEAGSMMTRAQGELMQTFGMSLKESAQAAQHTAGTAAGATTDATGYAVGATVITLASAGTGAVLPGDVISFAGSDNKYLVVAGDAAVAGGGTITISAPGLVRAIPAAATAVTLADDYSANVAFSMDAIHFATRAPAKPREGDARVDEMMMVDPRSGIAFEVSLWAGERMMKYEVAAAWGQKAVKREHIALLLG
;
A
#
# COMPACT_ATOMS: atom_id res chain seq x y z
N MET A 1 70.58 -2.01 35.09
CA MET A 1 69.33 -2.47 35.57
C MET A 1 68.27 -1.60 34.89
N ALA A 2 67.66 -2.10 33.80
CA ALA A 2 66.63 -1.36 33.11
C ALA A 2 65.28 -1.92 33.59
N SER A 3 64.49 -1.07 34.22
CA SER A 3 63.13 -1.38 34.68
C SER A 3 62.15 -1.25 33.51
N THR A 4 61.65 -2.38 33.06
CA THR A 4 60.61 -2.45 32.07
C THR A 4 59.28 -2.15 32.73
N VAL A 5 58.73 -0.97 32.46
CA VAL A 5 57.38 -0.61 32.90
C VAL A 5 56.41 -1.33 31.92
N LEU A 6 55.72 -2.34 32.41
CA LEU A 6 54.59 -2.94 31.70
C LEU A 6 53.47 -1.88 31.63
N ALA A 7 53.15 -1.45 30.43
CA ALA A 7 51.95 -0.66 30.20
C ALA A 7 50.70 -1.55 30.46
N ALA A 8 49.85 -1.09 31.36
CA ALA A 8 48.54 -1.72 31.62
C ALA A 8 47.69 -1.68 30.33
N PRO A 9 47.00 -2.78 29.99
CA PRO A 9 46.12 -2.76 28.85
C PRO A 9 45.03 -1.71 29.08
N ALA A 10 44.80 -0.88 28.08
CA ALA A 10 43.69 0.06 28.07
C ALA A 10 42.39 -0.73 28.26
N ILE A 11 41.74 -0.53 29.39
CA ILE A 11 40.37 -1.02 29.60
C ILE A 11 39.50 -0.20 28.68
N VAL A 12 39.18 -0.76 27.52
CA VAL A 12 38.14 -0.26 26.64
C VAL A 12 36.86 -0.36 27.44
N HIS A 13 36.24 0.78 27.71
CA HIS A 13 34.96 0.85 28.39
C HIS A 13 33.86 0.22 27.50
N MET A 14 33.77 -1.09 27.51
CA MET A 14 32.70 -1.85 26.83
C MET A 14 31.34 -1.75 27.52
N SER A 15 31.26 -1.12 28.71
CA SER A 15 30.00 -1.05 29.44
C SER A 15 29.04 0.07 29.02
N ALA A 16 29.49 1.02 28.19
CA ALA A 16 28.64 2.14 27.75
C ALA A 16 27.64 1.77 26.64
N TYR A 17 27.91 0.70 25.88
CA TYR A 17 27.10 0.33 24.75
C TYR A 17 26.01 -0.71 25.07
N ALA A 18 26.12 -1.43 26.16
CA ALA A 18 25.25 -2.57 26.49
C ALA A 18 23.82 -2.17 26.91
N ASN A 19 23.63 -0.92 27.36
CA ASN A 19 22.36 -0.47 27.93
C ASN A 19 21.78 0.81 27.28
N ASN A 20 22.27 1.19 26.09
CA ASN A 20 21.86 2.43 25.43
C ASN A 20 21.83 2.24 23.91
N LEU A 21 20.74 2.65 23.28
CA LEU A 21 20.54 2.60 21.81
C LEU A 21 21.36 3.67 21.07
N THR A 22 21.93 4.66 21.77
CA THR A 22 22.64 5.79 21.14
C THR A 22 23.82 5.34 20.29
N GLY A 23 24.57 4.32 20.72
CA GLY A 23 25.67 3.74 19.93
C GLY A 23 25.24 2.98 18.67
N LEU A 24 23.98 2.55 18.60
CA LEU A 24 23.41 1.79 17.48
C LEU A 24 22.75 2.67 16.42
N ILE A 25 22.59 3.97 16.67
CA ILE A 25 21.93 4.89 15.74
C ILE A 25 22.49 4.80 14.32
N PRO A 26 23.81 4.81 14.07
CA PRO A 26 24.35 4.70 12.72
C PRO A 26 23.96 3.39 12.03
N SER A 27 24.01 2.26 12.73
CA SER A 27 23.66 0.94 12.20
C SER A 27 22.18 0.80 11.90
N LEU A 28 21.33 1.39 12.76
CA LEU A 28 19.87 1.44 12.55
C LEU A 28 19.50 2.25 11.30
N TYR A 29 20.09 3.43 11.12
CA TYR A 29 19.84 4.25 9.93
C TYR A 29 20.43 3.64 8.67
N ALA A 30 21.58 2.96 8.73
CA ALA A 30 22.14 2.23 7.60
C ALA A 30 21.24 1.06 7.18
N GLY A 31 20.72 0.30 8.15
CA GLY A 31 19.74 -0.75 7.90
C GLY A 31 18.45 -0.20 7.27
N LEU A 32 17.94 0.91 7.79
CA LEU A 32 16.75 1.57 7.27
C LEU A 32 16.96 2.11 5.84
N ASP A 33 18.10 2.73 5.54
CA ASP A 33 18.44 3.20 4.19
C ASP A 33 18.53 2.04 3.19
N THR A 34 19.04 0.89 3.61
CA THR A 34 19.08 -0.32 2.78
C THR A 34 17.67 -0.80 2.45
N VAL A 35 16.80 -0.93 3.44
CA VAL A 35 15.42 -1.40 3.27
C VAL A 35 14.60 -0.43 2.43
N SER A 36 14.76 0.86 2.61
CA SER A 36 14.02 1.89 1.88
C SER A 36 14.37 1.96 0.38
N ARG A 37 15.46 1.33 -0.04
CA ARG A 37 15.86 1.19 -1.45
C ARG A 37 15.33 -0.05 -2.12
N GLU A 38 14.72 -0.97 -1.38
CA GLU A 38 14.14 -2.19 -1.93
C GLU A 38 12.85 -1.90 -2.71
N LEU A 39 12.26 -2.95 -3.29
CA LEU A 39 11.03 -2.87 -4.10
C LEU A 39 9.82 -2.51 -3.22
N VAL A 40 9.72 -1.25 -2.83
CA VAL A 40 8.64 -0.65 -2.07
C VAL A 40 7.94 0.37 -2.97
N GLY A 41 6.76 0.04 -3.46
CA GLY A 41 6.02 0.84 -4.45
C GLY A 41 4.89 1.66 -3.84
N TYR A 42 4.10 1.09 -2.94
CA TYR A 42 2.89 1.72 -2.38
C TYR A 42 3.22 2.74 -1.29
N VAL A 43 4.01 2.37 -0.29
CA VAL A 43 4.32 3.24 0.86
C VAL A 43 4.81 4.63 0.46
N PRO A 44 5.77 4.82 -0.47
CA PRO A 44 6.23 6.14 -0.86
C PRO A 44 5.27 6.89 -1.80
N SER A 45 4.16 6.28 -2.19
CA SER A 45 3.23 6.80 -3.22
C SER A 45 1.89 7.28 -2.69
N VAL A 46 1.58 6.98 -1.42
CA VAL A 46 0.33 7.34 -0.75
C VAL A 46 0.48 8.59 0.11
N SER A 47 -0.65 9.22 0.44
CA SER A 47 -0.67 10.33 1.41
C SER A 47 -0.40 9.78 2.81
N ARG A 48 0.63 10.32 3.46
CA ARG A 48 1.16 9.78 4.72
C ARG A 48 0.94 10.74 5.88
N SER A 49 0.56 10.18 7.02
CA SER A 49 0.52 10.87 8.30
C SER A 49 1.41 10.13 9.30
N SER A 50 2.62 10.63 9.51
CA SER A 50 3.49 10.16 10.59
C SER A 50 3.39 11.15 11.75
N GLY A 51 3.06 10.66 12.94
CA GLY A 51 2.98 11.47 14.15
C GLY A 51 3.85 10.89 15.25
N VAL A 52 4.32 11.77 16.13
CA VAL A 52 5.09 11.40 17.33
C VAL A 52 4.19 10.74 18.39
N GLU A 53 2.88 10.92 18.26
CA GLU A 53 1.90 10.34 19.19
C GLU A 53 1.86 8.82 19.08
N ARG A 54 1.72 8.17 20.22
CA ARG A 54 1.53 6.72 20.29
C ARG A 54 0.09 6.37 19.99
N ALA A 55 -0.12 5.24 19.33
CA ALA A 55 -1.46 4.78 19.02
C ALA A 55 -1.69 3.32 19.42
N ALA A 56 -2.91 3.06 19.90
CA ALA A 56 -3.40 1.71 20.11
C ALA A 56 -4.20 1.24 18.89
N VAL A 57 -4.29 -0.08 18.71
CA VAL A 57 -5.20 -0.68 17.72
C VAL A 57 -6.63 -0.26 18.02
N GLY A 58 -7.36 0.18 16.99
CA GLY A 58 -8.71 0.73 17.11
C GLY A 58 -8.77 2.24 17.32
N GLN A 59 -7.64 2.90 17.57
CA GLN A 59 -7.60 4.36 17.67
C GLN A 59 -7.81 4.99 16.30
N SER A 60 -8.63 6.05 16.26
CA SER A 60 -8.97 6.76 15.04
C SER A 60 -8.03 7.93 14.77
N VAL A 61 -7.64 8.08 13.52
CA VAL A 61 -6.96 9.26 12.97
C VAL A 61 -7.95 9.96 12.04
N THR A 62 -8.26 11.22 12.31
CA THR A 62 -9.19 12.01 11.50
C THR A 62 -8.45 12.72 10.37
N TYR A 63 -9.08 12.79 9.21
CA TYR A 63 -8.64 13.62 8.08
C TYR A 63 -9.84 14.42 7.56
N SER A 64 -9.59 15.61 7.02
CA SER A 64 -10.64 16.45 6.47
C SER A 64 -10.94 16.10 5.01
N ILE A 65 -12.24 16.07 4.67
CA ILE A 65 -12.70 15.88 3.29
C ILE A 65 -13.42 17.17 2.90
N ALA A 66 -12.96 17.84 1.84
CA ALA A 66 -13.67 18.95 1.26
C ALA A 66 -14.92 18.44 0.53
N PRO A 67 -16.12 18.95 0.84
CA PRO A 67 -17.33 18.59 0.11
C PRO A 67 -17.28 19.09 -1.34
N GLU A 68 -17.96 18.40 -2.23
CA GLU A 68 -18.14 18.82 -3.60
C GLU A 68 -18.95 20.13 -3.67
N ALA A 69 -18.54 21.04 -4.54
CA ALA A 69 -19.22 22.31 -4.72
C ALA A 69 -20.47 22.11 -5.60
N VAL A 70 -21.59 22.62 -5.14
CA VAL A 70 -22.84 22.63 -5.90
C VAL A 70 -22.86 23.88 -6.79
N LEU A 71 -23.16 23.70 -8.08
CA LEU A 71 -23.37 24.81 -9.01
C LEU A 71 -24.79 25.34 -8.83
N GLU A 72 -24.90 26.65 -8.71
CA GLU A 72 -26.17 27.37 -8.66
C GLU A 72 -26.24 28.38 -9.82
N ASP A 73 -27.44 28.60 -10.36
CA ASP A 73 -27.62 29.58 -11.41
C ASP A 73 -27.49 31.00 -10.83
N VAL A 74 -26.81 31.87 -11.59
CA VAL A 74 -26.71 33.28 -11.24
C VAL A 74 -28.03 33.98 -11.54
N VAL A 75 -28.89 34.13 -10.51
CA VAL A 75 -30.16 34.81 -10.60
C VAL A 75 -30.06 36.14 -9.88
N SER A 76 -30.52 37.25 -10.53
CA SER A 76 -30.61 38.54 -9.89
C SER A 76 -31.75 38.51 -8.87
N GLN A 77 -31.41 38.48 -7.60
CA GLN A 77 -32.38 38.48 -6.50
C GLN A 77 -32.16 39.68 -5.59
N MET A 78 -33.27 40.23 -5.08
CA MET A 78 -33.27 41.35 -4.16
C MET A 78 -32.94 40.94 -2.72
N THR A 79 -33.02 39.65 -2.42
CA THR A 79 -32.72 39.04 -1.13
C THR A 79 -31.46 38.17 -1.26
N LEU A 80 -30.50 38.31 -0.35
CA LEU A 80 -29.33 37.44 -0.27
C LEU A 80 -29.80 36.02 0.04
N THR A 81 -29.49 35.08 -0.87
CA THR A 81 -29.67 33.66 -0.63
C THR A 81 -28.65 33.19 0.41
N THR A 82 -29.08 32.45 1.40
CA THR A 82 -28.16 31.82 2.35
C THR A 82 -27.33 30.79 1.59
N PRO A 83 -25.99 30.87 1.62
CA PRO A 83 -25.16 29.86 0.96
C PRO A 83 -25.49 28.47 1.51
N PRO A 84 -25.48 27.42 0.69
CA PRO A 84 -25.65 26.06 1.19
C PRO A 84 -24.59 25.76 2.26
N ASP A 85 -25.04 25.19 3.36
CA ASP A 85 -24.19 24.91 4.52
C ASP A 85 -23.15 23.85 4.12
N LYS A 86 -21.87 24.25 3.98
CA LYS A 86 -20.76 23.39 3.57
C LYS A 86 -20.00 22.94 4.82
N ASN A 87 -20.52 21.90 5.45
CA ASN A 87 -19.78 21.24 6.52
C ASN A 87 -18.60 20.46 5.93
N MET A 88 -17.38 20.81 6.33
CA MET A 88 -16.19 19.98 6.05
C MET A 88 -16.41 18.60 6.66
N GLY A 89 -16.55 17.59 5.82
CA GLY A 89 -16.64 16.21 6.26
C GLY A 89 -15.33 15.76 6.91
N ASN A 90 -15.42 15.08 8.04
CA ASN A 90 -14.28 14.42 8.66
C ASN A 90 -14.32 12.93 8.33
N GLY A 91 -13.35 12.46 7.56
CA GLY A 91 -13.11 11.04 7.41
C GLY A 91 -12.35 10.49 8.61
N VAL A 92 -12.61 9.24 8.93
CA VAL A 92 -11.94 8.53 10.02
C VAL A 92 -11.20 7.32 9.45
N MET A 93 -9.94 7.22 9.79
CA MET A 93 -9.09 6.06 9.55
C MET A 93 -8.70 5.45 10.88
N THR A 94 -8.80 4.14 11.03
CA THR A 94 -8.43 3.44 12.25
C THR A 94 -7.05 2.80 12.11
N ILE A 95 -6.26 2.83 13.18
CA ILE A 95 -5.04 2.04 13.28
C ILE A 95 -5.47 0.57 13.41
N SER A 96 -5.25 -0.20 12.36
CA SER A 96 -5.69 -1.59 12.27
C SER A 96 -4.65 -2.59 12.73
N ASN A 97 -3.37 -2.25 12.61
CA ASN A 97 -2.26 -3.13 12.88
C ASN A 97 -1.30 -2.54 13.90
N SER A 98 -0.80 -3.39 14.79
CA SER A 98 0.33 -3.10 15.68
C SER A 98 1.18 -4.34 15.75
N LYS A 99 2.35 -4.31 15.13
CA LYS A 99 3.24 -5.47 15.01
C LYS A 99 4.66 -5.12 15.39
N LYS A 100 5.40 -6.13 15.79
CA LYS A 100 6.79 -6.02 16.19
C LYS A 100 7.61 -7.20 15.69
N THR A 101 8.90 -6.95 15.50
CA THR A 101 9.92 -7.97 15.35
C THR A 101 10.89 -7.85 16.51
N SER A 102 11.39 -8.97 17.01
CA SER A 102 12.33 -8.94 18.12
C SER A 102 13.38 -10.03 17.97
N PHE A 103 14.58 -9.72 18.42
CA PHE A 103 15.68 -10.65 18.56
C PHE A 103 16.42 -10.37 19.87
N GLY A 104 17.12 -11.35 20.36
CA GLY A 104 17.84 -11.21 21.63
C GLY A 104 19.13 -12.01 21.61
N PHE A 105 20.05 -11.60 22.47
CA PHE A 105 21.31 -12.28 22.66
C PHE A 105 21.55 -12.51 24.14
N ASN A 106 22.03 -13.69 24.48
CA ASN A 106 22.58 -13.96 25.78
C ASN A 106 24.09 -13.60 25.81
N GLY A 107 24.70 -13.53 27.00
CA GLY A 107 26.10 -13.15 27.13
C GLY A 107 27.09 -14.13 26.48
N GLU A 108 26.73 -15.41 26.37
CA GLU A 108 27.56 -16.42 25.72
C GLU A 108 27.52 -16.30 24.20
N GLU A 109 26.35 -16.02 23.63
CA GLU A 109 26.18 -15.75 22.21
C GLU A 109 26.92 -14.48 21.78
N GLN A 110 26.83 -13.40 22.56
CA GLN A 110 27.58 -12.17 22.29
C GLN A 110 29.09 -12.43 22.24
N ARG A 111 29.60 -13.16 23.24
CA ARG A 111 31.03 -13.50 23.30
C ARG A 111 31.46 -14.45 22.16
N GLY A 112 30.58 -15.35 21.76
CA GLY A 112 30.80 -16.22 20.59
C GLY A 112 30.90 -15.44 19.28
N LEU A 113 30.02 -14.46 19.09
CA LEU A 113 30.00 -13.58 17.91
C LEU A 113 31.22 -12.64 17.86
N ASP A 114 31.68 -12.12 18.98
CA ASP A 114 32.88 -11.28 19.07
C ASP A 114 34.16 -12.02 18.64
N THR A 115 34.18 -13.33 18.82
CA THR A 115 35.30 -14.17 18.40
C THR A 115 35.26 -14.51 16.89
N GLY A 116 34.14 -14.25 16.21
CA GLY A 116 33.91 -14.61 14.80
C GLY A 116 33.70 -13.39 13.90
N ILE A 117 32.47 -13.26 13.38
CA ILE A 117 32.08 -12.26 12.37
C ILE A 117 32.01 -10.83 12.97
N GLY A 118 31.83 -10.74 14.27
CA GLY A 118 31.62 -9.49 14.98
C GLY A 118 30.14 -9.29 15.38
N TYR A 119 29.90 -9.02 16.65
CA TYR A 119 28.56 -8.83 17.21
C TYR A 119 27.80 -7.69 16.52
N ASP A 120 28.48 -6.55 16.30
CA ASP A 120 27.88 -5.34 15.74
C ASP A 120 27.34 -5.56 14.30
N VAL A 121 28.02 -6.37 13.49
CA VAL A 121 27.61 -6.66 12.12
C VAL A 121 26.34 -7.51 12.12
N VAL A 122 26.32 -8.59 12.92
CA VAL A 122 25.14 -9.46 13.03
C VAL A 122 23.94 -8.69 13.59
N GLN A 123 24.17 -7.82 14.55
CA GLN A 123 23.12 -6.99 15.13
C GLN A 123 22.53 -6.02 14.09
N ALA A 124 23.36 -5.36 13.29
CA ALA A 124 22.92 -4.46 12.23
C ALA A 124 22.07 -5.19 11.16
N ASP A 125 22.52 -6.40 10.77
CA ASP A 125 21.80 -7.24 9.81
C ASP A 125 20.41 -7.68 10.35
N LEU A 126 20.33 -8.01 11.65
CA LEU A 126 19.06 -8.38 12.28
C LEU A 126 18.09 -7.20 12.38
N PHE A 127 18.59 -5.98 12.65
CA PHE A 127 17.78 -4.77 12.58
C PHE A 127 17.25 -4.51 11.15
N ALA A 128 18.14 -4.60 10.14
CA ALA A 128 17.74 -4.43 8.75
C ALA A 128 16.66 -5.46 8.35
N GLN A 129 16.83 -6.72 8.76
CA GLN A 129 15.83 -7.76 8.51
C GLN A 129 14.51 -7.51 9.25
N GLY A 130 14.56 -7.01 10.48
CA GLY A 130 13.37 -6.64 11.25
C GLY A 130 12.60 -5.49 10.58
N LEU A 131 13.29 -4.44 10.18
CA LEU A 131 12.71 -3.30 9.44
C LEU A 131 12.10 -3.75 8.12
N ARG A 132 12.81 -4.60 7.34
CA ARG A 132 12.32 -5.17 6.07
C ARG A 132 11.02 -5.94 6.28
N THR A 133 10.93 -6.76 7.30
CA THR A 133 9.74 -7.56 7.60
C THR A 133 8.53 -6.68 7.90
N LEU A 134 8.70 -5.62 8.69
CA LEU A 134 7.63 -4.67 9.00
C LEU A 134 7.23 -3.86 7.77
N THR A 135 8.19 -3.35 6.99
CA THR A 135 7.92 -2.58 5.77
C THR A 135 7.16 -3.43 4.74
N ASN A 136 7.55 -4.70 4.54
CA ASN A 136 6.85 -5.61 3.64
C ASN A 136 5.42 -5.91 4.12
N ALA A 137 5.18 -5.98 5.43
CA ALA A 137 3.84 -6.14 5.96
C ALA A 137 2.96 -4.92 5.68
N MET A 138 3.50 -3.70 5.86
CA MET A 138 2.81 -2.44 5.53
C MET A 138 2.52 -2.33 4.03
N GLU A 139 3.50 -2.68 3.19
CA GLU A 139 3.37 -2.65 1.73
C GLU A 139 2.28 -3.60 1.25
N ARG A 140 2.23 -4.82 1.80
CA ARG A 140 1.20 -5.81 1.48
C ARG A 140 -0.20 -5.34 1.89
N ASP A 141 -0.34 -4.74 3.08
CA ASP A 141 -1.63 -4.25 3.57
C ASP A 141 -2.13 -3.08 2.70
N LEU A 142 -1.21 -2.19 2.25
CA LEU A 142 -1.52 -1.12 1.31
C LEU A 142 -1.88 -1.65 -0.08
N ALA A 143 -1.16 -2.66 -0.57
CA ALA A 143 -1.47 -3.30 -1.86
C ALA A 143 -2.88 -3.91 -1.86
N LEU A 144 -3.24 -4.59 -0.77
CA LEU A 144 -4.58 -5.18 -0.61
C LEU A 144 -5.66 -4.09 -0.55
N GLU A 145 -5.45 -3.02 0.23
CA GLU A 145 -6.38 -1.90 0.32
C GLU A 145 -6.58 -1.22 -1.03
N ALA A 146 -5.51 -0.99 -1.79
CA ALA A 146 -5.56 -0.40 -3.11
C ALA A 146 -6.29 -1.30 -4.12
N ALA A 147 -6.01 -2.59 -4.11
CA ALA A 147 -6.62 -3.56 -5.02
C ALA A 147 -8.14 -3.72 -4.77
N THR A 148 -8.55 -3.84 -3.51
CA THR A 148 -9.95 -4.07 -3.13
C THR A 148 -10.84 -2.84 -3.22
N ASN A 149 -10.26 -1.65 -3.34
CA ASN A 149 -10.98 -0.38 -3.42
C ASN A 149 -10.81 0.35 -4.76
N ALA A 150 -10.33 -0.33 -5.80
CA ALA A 150 -10.27 0.25 -7.14
C ALA A 150 -11.67 0.50 -7.71
N SER A 151 -11.80 1.51 -8.58
CA SER A 151 -13.08 1.85 -9.23
C SER A 151 -13.40 0.91 -10.38
N ARG A 152 -12.49 0.81 -11.33
CA ARG A 152 -12.61 0.02 -12.56
C ARG A 152 -11.32 -0.71 -12.85
N ALA A 153 -11.42 -1.75 -13.69
CA ALA A 153 -10.27 -2.53 -14.10
C ALA A 153 -10.08 -2.49 -15.63
N TYR A 154 -8.85 -2.71 -16.06
CA TYR A 154 -8.46 -2.95 -17.44
C TYR A 154 -7.50 -4.15 -17.51
N GLY A 155 -7.34 -4.75 -18.67
CA GLY A 155 -6.45 -5.89 -18.86
C GLY A 155 -7.17 -7.23 -18.86
N THR A 156 -6.42 -8.30 -18.97
CA THR A 156 -6.93 -9.69 -18.97
C THR A 156 -6.32 -10.42 -17.80
N ALA A 157 -7.16 -10.97 -16.93
CA ALA A 157 -6.73 -11.75 -15.79
C ALA A 157 -5.91 -12.98 -16.24
N GLY A 158 -4.89 -13.34 -15.47
CA GLY A 158 -3.99 -14.45 -15.74
C GLY A 158 -2.97 -14.20 -16.87
N THR A 159 -2.92 -12.98 -17.43
CA THR A 159 -1.94 -12.59 -18.45
C THR A 159 -1.15 -11.39 -17.97
N ALA A 160 0.16 -11.55 -17.82
CA ALA A 160 1.01 -10.46 -17.37
C ALA A 160 0.89 -9.25 -18.32
N PRO A 161 0.54 -8.06 -17.82
CA PRO A 161 0.27 -6.91 -18.65
C PRO A 161 1.56 -6.32 -19.23
N LEU A 162 1.44 -5.39 -20.17
CA LEU A 162 2.53 -4.64 -20.80
C LEU A 162 3.49 -5.49 -21.67
N GLU A 163 3.09 -6.70 -22.05
CA GLU A 163 3.90 -7.56 -22.90
C GLU A 163 4.09 -6.97 -24.32
N THR A 164 3.01 -6.48 -24.93
CA THR A 164 3.01 -6.01 -26.33
C THR A 164 3.18 -4.49 -26.48
N GLY A 165 3.32 -3.76 -25.40
CA GLY A 165 3.51 -2.29 -25.41
C GLY A 165 2.91 -1.59 -24.21
N LEU A 166 2.84 -0.27 -24.25
CA LEU A 166 2.38 0.58 -23.15
C LEU A 166 0.89 0.96 -23.24
N LYS A 167 0.11 0.31 -24.11
CA LYS A 167 -1.32 0.59 -24.31
C LYS A 167 -2.10 0.47 -22.99
N ASP A 168 -1.76 -0.51 -22.17
CA ASP A 168 -2.45 -0.80 -20.92
C ASP A 168 -2.32 0.39 -19.94
N LEU A 169 -1.13 1.02 -19.87
CA LEU A 169 -0.93 2.21 -19.06
C LEU A 169 -1.78 3.40 -19.54
N ALA A 170 -1.94 3.55 -20.86
CA ALA A 170 -2.79 4.59 -21.42
C ALA A 170 -4.27 4.37 -21.08
N GLN A 171 -4.72 3.11 -21.05
CA GLN A 171 -6.09 2.76 -20.69
C GLN A 171 -6.38 2.96 -19.20
N ILE A 172 -5.42 2.63 -18.31
CA ILE A 172 -5.56 2.92 -16.89
C ILE A 172 -5.59 4.43 -16.65
N ARG A 173 -4.71 5.18 -17.33
CA ARG A 173 -4.74 6.64 -17.28
C ARG A 173 -6.11 7.19 -17.70
N LYS A 174 -6.69 6.65 -18.78
CA LYS A 174 -8.04 7.02 -19.22
C LYS A 174 -9.07 6.81 -18.11
N ILE A 175 -9.01 5.70 -17.36
CA ILE A 175 -9.93 5.46 -16.23
C ILE A 175 -9.80 6.56 -15.17
N LEU A 176 -8.57 6.94 -14.82
CA LEU A 176 -8.33 8.02 -13.86
C LEU A 176 -8.80 9.38 -14.38
N ASP A 177 -8.58 9.68 -15.67
CA ASP A 177 -9.04 10.92 -16.31
C ASP A 177 -10.57 10.98 -16.38
N ASP A 178 -11.24 9.88 -16.76
CA ASP A 178 -12.70 9.77 -16.80
C ASP A 178 -13.34 10.01 -15.41
N ASN A 179 -12.64 9.62 -14.35
CA ASN A 179 -13.10 9.78 -12.97
C ASN A 179 -12.66 11.12 -12.33
N GLY A 180 -12.02 12.01 -13.09
CA GLY A 180 -11.61 13.33 -12.61
C GLY A 180 -10.45 13.33 -11.62
N ALA A 181 -9.62 12.28 -11.59
CA ALA A 181 -8.46 12.25 -10.71
C ALA A 181 -7.45 13.36 -11.07
N PRO A 182 -6.80 14.01 -10.08
CA PRO A 182 -5.76 15.02 -10.34
C PRO A 182 -4.66 14.47 -11.25
N ALA A 183 -4.17 15.28 -12.20
CA ALA A 183 -3.12 14.86 -13.13
C ALA A 183 -1.74 14.77 -12.45
N SER A 184 -1.55 15.48 -11.34
CA SER A 184 -0.33 15.46 -10.53
C SER A 184 -0.35 14.35 -9.49
N GLY A 185 0.83 13.80 -9.17
CA GLY A 185 0.96 12.82 -8.09
C GLY A 185 0.34 11.45 -8.40
N ARG A 186 0.18 11.11 -9.68
CA ARG A 186 -0.28 9.76 -10.07
C ARG A 186 0.87 8.78 -10.04
N THR A 187 0.63 7.62 -9.49
CA THR A 187 1.58 6.51 -9.46
C THR A 187 0.90 5.23 -9.92
N THR A 188 1.64 4.43 -10.67
CA THR A 188 1.25 3.05 -11.00
C THR A 188 2.24 2.11 -10.34
N VAL A 189 1.76 1.23 -9.49
CA VAL A 189 2.56 0.19 -8.86
C VAL A 189 2.30 -1.12 -9.58
N LEU A 190 3.35 -1.69 -10.14
CA LEU A 190 3.34 -2.92 -10.92
C LEU A 190 3.83 -4.08 -10.05
N ASP A 191 3.38 -5.28 -10.38
CA ASP A 191 3.98 -6.51 -9.89
C ASP A 191 5.32 -6.77 -10.61
N THR A 192 6.07 -7.74 -10.15
CA THR A 192 7.39 -8.09 -10.71
C THR A 192 7.30 -8.60 -12.14
N SER A 193 6.20 -9.27 -12.52
CA SER A 193 5.97 -9.79 -13.88
C SER A 193 5.71 -8.65 -14.87
N ALA A 194 4.83 -7.73 -14.52
CA ALA A 194 4.58 -6.51 -15.31
C ALA A 194 5.83 -5.63 -15.39
N GLY A 195 6.58 -5.50 -14.28
CA GLY A 195 7.86 -4.77 -14.24
C GLY A 195 8.90 -5.38 -15.20
N ALA A 196 8.99 -6.69 -15.28
CA ALA A 196 9.87 -7.39 -16.22
C ALA A 196 9.46 -7.09 -17.68
N ASN A 197 8.16 -7.13 -17.99
CA ASN A 197 7.65 -6.81 -19.33
C ASN A 197 7.95 -5.35 -19.74
N VAL A 198 7.78 -4.41 -18.81
CA VAL A 198 8.14 -2.99 -19.07
C VAL A 198 9.62 -2.86 -19.42
N ARG A 199 10.51 -3.50 -18.64
CA ARG A 199 11.96 -3.46 -18.91
C ARG A 199 12.36 -4.14 -20.21
N ALA A 200 11.62 -5.17 -20.63
CA ALA A 200 11.84 -5.87 -21.92
C ALA A 200 11.30 -5.09 -23.11
N ASN A 201 10.46 -4.06 -22.89
CA ASN A 201 9.85 -3.31 -23.97
C ASN A 201 10.89 -2.55 -24.81
N ALA A 202 10.71 -2.57 -26.14
CA ALA A 202 11.61 -1.95 -27.09
C ALA A 202 11.85 -0.45 -26.85
N LEU A 203 10.86 0.27 -26.33
CA LEU A 203 10.97 1.68 -25.98
C LEU A 203 12.02 1.97 -24.90
N PHE A 204 12.24 1.03 -23.99
CA PHE A 204 13.23 1.15 -22.92
C PHE A 204 14.56 0.47 -23.25
N THR A 205 14.58 -0.46 -24.20
CA THR A 205 15.81 -1.19 -24.58
C THR A 205 16.61 -0.51 -25.68
N LYS A 206 15.97 0.26 -26.57
CA LYS A 206 16.64 1.02 -27.62
C LYS A 206 17.20 2.33 -27.10
N VAL A 207 18.48 2.57 -27.28
CA VAL A 207 19.21 3.76 -26.77
C VAL A 207 18.64 5.08 -27.28
N ASN A 208 18.21 5.11 -28.52
CA ASN A 208 17.63 6.31 -29.16
C ASN A 208 16.20 6.61 -28.71
N GLU A 209 15.50 5.67 -28.12
CA GLU A 209 14.12 5.80 -27.67
C GLU A 209 14.02 5.91 -26.14
N ALA A 210 14.99 5.37 -25.40
CA ALA A 210 15.01 5.34 -23.93
C ALA A 210 15.29 6.69 -23.25
N GLY A 211 15.70 7.71 -24.00
CA GLY A 211 15.96 9.08 -23.51
C GLY A 211 17.23 9.24 -22.67
N SER A 212 17.72 8.21 -21.99
CA SER A 212 18.95 8.26 -21.20
C SER A 212 19.65 6.89 -21.10
N MET A 213 20.99 6.93 -21.13
CA MET A 213 21.80 5.72 -20.90
C MET A 213 21.65 5.17 -19.49
N MET A 214 21.38 6.01 -18.50
CA MET A 214 21.24 5.63 -17.08
C MET A 214 20.00 4.77 -16.85
N THR A 215 18.88 5.12 -17.46
CA THR A 215 17.63 4.36 -17.42
C THR A 215 17.84 2.94 -17.90
N ARG A 216 18.58 2.78 -19.01
CA ARG A 216 18.91 1.45 -19.54
C ARG A 216 19.87 0.68 -18.64
N ALA A 217 20.86 1.35 -18.07
CA ALA A 217 21.89 0.69 -17.25
C ALA A 217 21.36 0.23 -15.89
N GLN A 218 20.47 1.00 -15.28
CA GLN A 218 19.93 0.75 -13.95
C GLN A 218 18.58 0.04 -13.96
N GLY A 219 17.89 0.01 -15.12
CA GLY A 219 16.54 -0.59 -15.23
C GLY A 219 15.48 0.14 -14.38
N GLU A 220 15.74 1.41 -14.04
CA GLU A 220 14.78 2.21 -13.28
C GLU A 220 13.52 2.46 -14.11
N LEU A 221 12.36 2.28 -13.48
CA LEU A 221 11.08 2.58 -14.08
C LEU A 221 10.87 4.09 -14.07
N MET A 222 10.68 4.65 -15.26
CA MET A 222 10.52 6.10 -15.46
C MET A 222 9.08 6.55 -15.29
N GLN A 223 8.91 7.89 -15.26
CA GLN A 223 7.60 8.49 -15.41
C GLN A 223 7.11 8.36 -16.85
N THR A 224 5.97 7.72 -17.06
CA THR A 224 5.37 7.49 -18.37
C THR A 224 3.88 7.86 -18.34
N PHE A 225 3.40 8.53 -19.39
CA PHE A 225 2.02 9.04 -19.47
C PHE A 225 1.60 9.90 -18.27
N GLY A 226 2.52 10.64 -17.64
CA GLY A 226 2.26 11.48 -16.48
C GLY A 226 2.03 10.70 -15.18
N MET A 227 2.40 9.41 -15.15
CA MET A 227 2.36 8.54 -13.97
C MET A 227 3.76 8.05 -13.64
N SER A 228 4.11 8.05 -12.34
CA SER A 228 5.34 7.44 -11.87
C SER A 228 5.16 5.92 -11.83
N LEU A 229 6.01 5.19 -12.54
CA LEU A 229 6.00 3.73 -12.47
C LEU A 229 6.87 3.28 -11.31
N LYS A 230 6.33 2.40 -10.48
CA LYS A 230 7.03 1.73 -9.38
C LYS A 230 6.72 0.25 -9.42
N GLU A 231 7.52 -0.52 -8.71
CA GLU A 231 7.37 -1.97 -8.63
C GLU A 231 7.29 -2.40 -7.18
N SER A 232 6.45 -3.37 -6.89
CA SER A 232 6.32 -3.96 -5.56
C SER A 232 6.27 -5.48 -5.67
N ALA A 233 7.09 -6.14 -4.86
CA ALA A 233 7.04 -7.60 -4.72
C ALA A 233 5.84 -8.08 -3.87
N GLN A 234 5.11 -7.13 -3.25
CA GLN A 234 3.96 -7.40 -2.39
C GLN A 234 2.63 -7.09 -3.09
N ALA A 235 2.60 -7.07 -4.44
CA ALA A 235 1.36 -6.90 -5.19
C ALA A 235 0.30 -7.93 -4.75
N ALA A 236 -0.94 -7.46 -4.56
CA ALA A 236 -2.01 -8.33 -4.10
C ALA A 236 -2.41 -9.31 -5.22
N GLN A 237 -2.65 -10.55 -4.84
CA GLN A 237 -3.22 -11.58 -5.71
C GLN A 237 -4.66 -11.84 -5.29
N HIS A 238 -5.55 -11.93 -6.24
CA HIS A 238 -6.96 -12.23 -6.01
C HIS A 238 -7.31 -13.57 -6.64
N THR A 239 -7.99 -14.40 -5.86
CA THR A 239 -8.59 -15.63 -6.36
C THR A 239 -10.06 -15.36 -6.64
N ALA A 240 -10.45 -15.55 -7.89
CA ALA A 240 -11.78 -15.26 -8.38
C ALA A 240 -12.85 -16.16 -7.76
N GLY A 241 -14.06 -15.63 -7.67
CA GLY A 241 -15.24 -16.40 -7.34
C GLY A 241 -15.55 -17.46 -8.41
N THR A 242 -16.53 -18.30 -8.13
CA THR A 242 -16.90 -19.43 -8.98
C THR A 242 -18.18 -19.17 -9.81
N ALA A 243 -18.64 -17.91 -9.88
CA ALA A 243 -19.87 -17.57 -10.55
C ALA A 243 -19.78 -17.80 -12.07
N ALA A 244 -20.71 -18.56 -12.60
CA ALA A 244 -20.83 -18.84 -14.02
C ALA A 244 -22.28 -18.75 -14.48
N GLY A 245 -22.51 -18.14 -15.63
CA GLY A 245 -23.85 -18.02 -16.23
C GLY A 245 -24.79 -17.06 -15.48
N ALA A 246 -24.27 -16.19 -14.61
CA ALA A 246 -25.06 -15.18 -13.93
C ALA A 246 -25.59 -14.13 -14.92
N THR A 247 -26.79 -13.60 -14.67
CA THR A 247 -27.39 -12.51 -15.43
C THR A 247 -27.96 -11.45 -14.48
N THR A 248 -28.07 -10.23 -14.95
CA THR A 248 -28.82 -9.19 -14.22
C THR A 248 -30.32 -9.50 -14.30
N ASP A 249 -31.09 -8.93 -13.38
CA ASP A 249 -32.53 -8.87 -13.56
C ASP A 249 -32.92 -7.99 -14.78
N ALA A 250 -34.21 -7.99 -15.15
CA ALA A 250 -34.70 -7.28 -16.34
C ALA A 250 -35.09 -5.81 -16.05
N THR A 251 -34.74 -5.23 -14.89
CA THR A 251 -35.15 -3.85 -14.52
C THR A 251 -34.36 -2.77 -15.25
N GLY A 252 -33.13 -3.10 -15.67
CA GLY A 252 -32.18 -2.12 -16.24
C GLY A 252 -31.58 -1.19 -15.21
N TYR A 253 -30.38 -0.65 -15.50
CA TYR A 253 -29.62 0.18 -14.59
C TYR A 253 -29.08 1.42 -15.28
N ALA A 254 -29.30 2.58 -14.67
CA ALA A 254 -28.78 3.86 -15.16
C ALA A 254 -27.26 3.99 -14.92
N VAL A 255 -26.63 4.93 -15.63
CA VAL A 255 -25.24 5.35 -15.35
C VAL A 255 -25.15 5.82 -13.89
N GLY A 256 -24.08 5.44 -13.20
CA GLY A 256 -23.84 5.73 -11.79
C GLY A 256 -24.46 4.73 -10.81
N ALA A 257 -25.24 3.75 -11.28
CA ALA A 257 -25.75 2.69 -10.40
C ALA A 257 -24.60 1.85 -9.85
N THR A 258 -24.60 1.62 -8.54
CA THR A 258 -23.59 0.81 -7.83
C THR A 258 -24.13 -0.54 -7.37
N VAL A 259 -25.43 -0.65 -7.13
CA VAL A 259 -26.08 -1.88 -6.70
C VAL A 259 -26.82 -2.49 -7.90
N ILE A 260 -26.53 -3.74 -8.18
CA ILE A 260 -27.09 -4.50 -9.31
C ILE A 260 -27.69 -5.78 -8.77
N THR A 261 -28.96 -6.01 -9.07
CA THR A 261 -29.68 -7.23 -8.72
C THR A 261 -29.40 -8.30 -9.77
N LEU A 262 -29.08 -9.49 -9.32
CA LEU A 262 -28.90 -10.67 -10.15
C LEU A 262 -30.23 -11.41 -10.28
N ALA A 263 -30.51 -11.91 -11.47
CA ALA A 263 -31.59 -12.89 -11.67
C ALA A 263 -31.20 -14.23 -11.01
N SER A 264 -32.22 -15.04 -10.67
CA SER A 264 -32.01 -16.41 -10.19
C SER A 264 -31.51 -17.31 -11.32
N ALA A 265 -30.25 -17.09 -11.74
CA ALA A 265 -29.63 -17.77 -12.88
C ALA A 265 -28.12 -17.96 -12.62
N GLY A 266 -27.58 -19.03 -13.22
CA GLY A 266 -26.16 -19.34 -13.05
C GLY A 266 -25.86 -20.22 -11.84
N THR A 267 -24.59 -20.38 -11.51
CA THR A 267 -24.08 -21.20 -10.39
C THR A 267 -22.89 -20.52 -9.77
N GLY A 268 -22.55 -20.91 -8.54
CA GLY A 268 -21.35 -20.43 -7.83
C GLY A 268 -21.58 -19.10 -7.11
N ALA A 269 -20.48 -18.45 -6.74
CA ALA A 269 -20.45 -17.23 -5.92
C ALA A 269 -19.64 -16.13 -6.59
N VAL A 270 -20.04 -14.89 -6.38
CA VAL A 270 -19.27 -13.68 -6.67
C VAL A 270 -18.67 -13.21 -5.35
N LEU A 271 -17.36 -13.02 -5.31
CA LEU A 271 -16.62 -12.60 -4.12
C LEU A 271 -16.30 -11.10 -4.14
N PRO A 272 -16.13 -10.45 -2.98
CA PRO A 272 -15.55 -9.11 -2.92
C PRO A 272 -14.12 -9.12 -3.51
N GLY A 273 -13.81 -8.16 -4.38
CA GLY A 273 -12.55 -8.13 -5.12
C GLY A 273 -12.66 -8.74 -6.53
N ASP A 274 -13.73 -9.45 -6.87
CA ASP A 274 -13.93 -9.95 -8.21
C ASP A 274 -14.08 -8.80 -9.21
N VAL A 275 -13.61 -9.04 -10.43
CA VAL A 275 -13.79 -8.12 -11.55
C VAL A 275 -14.83 -8.67 -12.50
N ILE A 276 -15.87 -7.90 -12.74
CA ILE A 276 -17.00 -8.28 -13.60
C ILE A 276 -17.14 -7.38 -14.81
N SER A 277 -17.69 -7.92 -15.88
CA SER A 277 -18.10 -7.20 -17.07
C SER A 277 -19.53 -7.59 -17.48
N PHE A 278 -20.22 -6.65 -18.12
CA PHE A 278 -21.57 -6.85 -18.61
C PHE A 278 -21.58 -7.02 -20.13
N ALA A 279 -22.37 -7.92 -20.65
CA ALA A 279 -22.47 -8.12 -22.09
C ALA A 279 -22.81 -6.81 -22.83
N GLY A 280 -22.08 -6.53 -23.92
CA GLY A 280 -22.21 -5.29 -24.69
C GLY A 280 -21.45 -4.08 -24.11
N SER A 281 -20.62 -4.28 -23.07
CA SER A 281 -19.74 -3.25 -22.49
C SER A 281 -18.33 -3.78 -22.28
N ASP A 282 -17.33 -3.04 -22.74
CA ASP A 282 -15.91 -3.37 -22.52
C ASP A 282 -15.42 -2.91 -21.14
N ASN A 283 -16.26 -2.23 -20.36
CA ASN A 283 -15.89 -1.75 -19.03
C ASN A 283 -15.90 -2.91 -18.03
N LYS A 284 -14.85 -2.97 -17.22
CA LYS A 284 -14.69 -3.92 -16.13
C LYS A 284 -14.84 -3.21 -14.80
N TYR A 285 -15.65 -3.76 -13.91
CA TYR A 285 -15.98 -3.17 -12.62
C TYR A 285 -15.53 -4.06 -11.49
N LEU A 286 -14.99 -3.45 -10.44
CA LEU A 286 -14.61 -4.16 -9.22
C LEU A 286 -15.84 -4.36 -8.32
N VAL A 287 -16.02 -5.57 -7.83
CA VAL A 287 -17.08 -5.93 -6.88
C VAL A 287 -16.61 -5.61 -5.45
N VAL A 288 -17.38 -4.78 -4.75
CA VAL A 288 -17.14 -4.43 -3.33
C VAL A 288 -17.86 -5.40 -2.41
N ALA A 289 -19.09 -5.76 -2.75
CA ALA A 289 -19.88 -6.78 -2.06
C ALA A 289 -20.46 -7.73 -3.08
N GLY A 290 -20.19 -9.00 -2.90
CA GLY A 290 -20.59 -10.08 -3.79
C GLY A 290 -21.84 -10.80 -3.31
N ASP A 291 -22.18 -11.90 -4.00
CA ASP A 291 -23.26 -12.81 -3.67
C ASP A 291 -22.73 -14.24 -3.51
N ALA A 292 -23.05 -14.86 -2.40
CA ALA A 292 -22.57 -16.21 -2.06
C ALA A 292 -23.19 -17.31 -2.94
N ALA A 293 -24.33 -17.06 -3.60
CA ALA A 293 -25.02 -18.06 -4.41
C ALA A 293 -25.89 -17.40 -5.50
N VAL A 294 -25.29 -17.10 -6.65
CA VAL A 294 -25.98 -16.42 -7.76
C VAL A 294 -27.22 -17.17 -8.28
N ALA A 295 -27.29 -18.49 -8.08
CA ALA A 295 -28.45 -19.32 -8.46
C ALA A 295 -29.75 -18.90 -7.75
N GLY A 296 -29.67 -18.34 -6.55
CA GLY A 296 -30.83 -17.86 -5.82
C GLY A 296 -31.30 -16.45 -6.21
N GLY A 297 -30.50 -15.76 -7.01
CA GLY A 297 -30.60 -14.32 -7.18
C GLY A 297 -30.12 -13.57 -5.92
N GLY A 298 -29.67 -12.36 -6.07
CA GLY A 298 -29.17 -11.56 -4.98
C GLY A 298 -28.74 -10.19 -5.48
N THR A 299 -27.88 -9.53 -4.75
CA THR A 299 -27.36 -8.23 -5.16
C THR A 299 -25.85 -8.21 -5.11
N ILE A 300 -25.23 -7.63 -6.12
CA ILE A 300 -23.81 -7.30 -6.14
C ILE A 300 -23.65 -5.78 -6.06
N THR A 301 -22.63 -5.34 -5.35
CA THR A 301 -22.28 -3.92 -5.27
C THR A 301 -20.95 -3.70 -5.94
N ILE A 302 -20.93 -2.86 -6.98
CA ILE A 302 -19.69 -2.45 -7.66
C ILE A 302 -19.15 -1.18 -7.05
N SER A 303 -17.85 -0.94 -7.23
CA SER A 303 -17.16 0.22 -6.67
C SER A 303 -17.66 1.53 -7.33
N ALA A 304 -17.58 2.63 -6.55
CA ALA A 304 -17.82 3.98 -7.07
C ALA A 304 -16.82 4.31 -8.21
N PRO A 305 -17.23 5.08 -9.23
CA PRO A 305 -18.47 5.83 -9.38
C PRO A 305 -19.66 5.02 -9.89
N GLY A 306 -19.56 3.69 -10.01
CA GLY A 306 -20.62 2.83 -10.51
C GLY A 306 -20.57 2.65 -12.04
N LEU A 307 -21.71 2.33 -12.63
CA LEU A 307 -21.82 2.06 -14.05
C LEU A 307 -21.50 3.31 -14.89
N VAL A 308 -20.57 3.17 -15.83
CA VAL A 308 -20.24 4.22 -16.83
C VAL A 308 -21.20 4.16 -18.00
N ARG A 309 -21.78 3.00 -18.27
CA ARG A 309 -22.79 2.78 -19.32
C ARG A 309 -24.02 2.12 -18.74
N ALA A 310 -25.19 2.63 -19.09
CA ALA A 310 -26.46 2.04 -18.67
C ALA A 310 -26.59 0.60 -19.13
N ILE A 311 -27.17 -0.25 -18.29
CA ILE A 311 -27.54 -1.61 -18.63
C ILE A 311 -29.01 -1.58 -19.06
N PRO A 312 -29.36 -2.15 -20.24
CA PRO A 312 -30.74 -2.14 -20.71
C PRO A 312 -31.66 -2.95 -19.79
N ALA A 313 -32.98 -2.65 -19.86
CA ALA A 313 -34.01 -3.39 -19.15
C ALA A 313 -34.23 -4.79 -19.78
N ALA A 314 -33.21 -5.62 -19.67
CA ALA A 314 -33.19 -7.00 -20.14
C ALA A 314 -32.16 -7.79 -19.33
N ALA A 315 -32.36 -9.09 -19.23
CA ALA A 315 -31.36 -9.97 -18.59
C ALA A 315 -30.02 -9.87 -19.34
N THR A 316 -29.05 -9.24 -18.73
CA THR A 316 -27.72 -9.02 -19.32
C THR A 316 -26.73 -9.97 -18.67
N ALA A 317 -25.96 -10.70 -19.46
CA ALA A 317 -24.99 -11.65 -18.95
C ALA A 317 -23.86 -10.92 -18.17
N VAL A 318 -23.52 -11.47 -17.01
CA VAL A 318 -22.41 -11.04 -16.15
C VAL A 318 -21.27 -12.04 -16.32
N THR A 319 -20.12 -11.56 -16.74
CA THR A 319 -18.91 -12.37 -16.89
C THR A 319 -17.91 -12.00 -15.80
N LEU A 320 -17.45 -13.00 -15.08
CA LEU A 320 -16.41 -12.88 -14.06
C LEU A 320 -15.03 -12.99 -14.73
N ALA A 321 -14.05 -12.23 -14.25
CA ALA A 321 -12.66 -12.43 -14.64
C ALA A 321 -12.05 -13.58 -13.82
N ASP A 322 -11.01 -14.22 -14.36
CA ASP A 322 -10.23 -15.25 -13.69
C ASP A 322 -9.35 -14.66 -12.58
N ASP A 323 -8.56 -15.51 -11.92
CA ASP A 323 -7.55 -15.11 -10.93
C ASP A 323 -6.58 -14.09 -11.52
N TYR A 324 -6.20 -13.09 -10.73
CA TYR A 324 -5.34 -12.03 -11.24
C TYR A 324 -4.36 -11.50 -10.20
N SER A 325 -3.26 -10.96 -10.70
CA SER A 325 -2.31 -10.13 -9.97
C SER A 325 -2.71 -8.66 -10.09
N ALA A 326 -2.81 -7.96 -8.98
CA ALA A 326 -3.30 -6.58 -8.96
C ALA A 326 -2.17 -5.58 -9.20
N ASN A 327 -2.13 -4.97 -10.37
CA ASN A 327 -1.34 -3.79 -10.64
C ASN A 327 -2.25 -2.56 -10.48
N VAL A 328 -1.86 -1.58 -9.68
CA VAL A 328 -2.76 -0.49 -9.31
C VAL A 328 -2.20 0.86 -9.69
N ALA A 329 -3.00 1.69 -10.35
CA ALA A 329 -2.72 3.10 -10.59
C ALA A 329 -3.63 3.98 -9.74
N PHE A 330 -3.08 4.96 -9.06
CA PHE A 330 -3.83 5.83 -8.17
C PHE A 330 -3.21 7.21 -8.05
N SER A 331 -4.00 8.18 -7.60
CA SER A 331 -3.50 9.49 -7.18
C SER A 331 -3.04 9.42 -5.73
N MET A 332 -2.01 10.17 -5.36
CA MET A 332 -1.43 10.17 -4.01
C MET A 332 -2.48 10.36 -2.89
N ASP A 333 -3.48 11.23 -3.14
CA ASP A 333 -4.52 11.55 -2.15
C ASP A 333 -5.68 10.55 -2.12
N ALA A 334 -5.66 9.53 -2.97
CA ALA A 334 -6.70 8.50 -3.00
C ALA A 334 -6.61 7.55 -1.81
N ILE A 335 -5.41 7.33 -1.28
CA ILE A 335 -5.15 6.40 -0.18
C ILE A 335 -4.41 7.16 0.91
N HIS A 336 -4.95 7.12 2.13
CA HIS A 336 -4.29 7.62 3.32
C HIS A 336 -3.65 6.49 4.12
N PHE A 337 -2.46 6.75 4.60
CA PHE A 337 -1.67 5.83 5.41
C PHE A 337 -1.14 6.55 6.66
N ALA A 338 -1.36 5.99 7.83
CA ALA A 338 -0.84 6.52 9.08
C ALA A 338 0.06 5.51 9.77
N THR A 339 1.19 5.99 10.24
CA THR A 339 2.12 5.21 11.09
C THR A 339 2.34 5.90 12.41
N ARG A 340 2.36 5.12 13.48
CA ARG A 340 2.54 5.57 14.86
C ARG A 340 3.41 4.57 15.63
N ALA A 341 4.00 5.02 16.75
CA ALA A 341 4.56 4.10 17.72
C ALA A 341 3.43 3.38 18.47
N PRO A 342 3.59 2.09 18.81
CA PRO A 342 2.61 1.35 19.62
C PRO A 342 2.37 2.01 21.00
N ALA A 343 1.15 1.85 21.52
CA ALA A 343 0.80 2.31 22.86
C ALA A 343 1.62 1.60 23.94
N LYS A 344 1.91 2.30 25.04
CA LYS A 344 2.57 1.75 26.22
C LYS A 344 1.74 1.98 27.48
N PRO A 345 1.92 1.17 28.54
CA PRO A 345 1.27 1.39 29.82
C PRO A 345 1.61 2.76 30.43
N ARG A 346 0.68 3.35 31.15
CA ARG A 346 0.88 4.66 31.79
C ARG A 346 1.92 4.61 32.90
N GLU A 347 1.95 3.49 33.64
CA GLU A 347 2.88 3.25 34.76
C GLU A 347 4.30 2.93 34.27
N GLY A 348 4.51 2.85 32.95
CA GLY A 348 5.78 2.43 32.38
C GLY A 348 5.84 0.91 32.18
N ASP A 349 6.93 0.45 31.61
CA ASP A 349 7.24 -0.95 31.38
C ASP A 349 8.71 -1.23 31.72
N ALA A 350 9.15 -2.49 31.59
CA ALA A 350 10.50 -2.92 31.93
C ALA A 350 11.55 -2.62 30.83
N ARG A 351 11.31 -1.63 29.96
CA ARG A 351 12.28 -1.19 28.96
C ARG A 351 13.45 -0.47 29.62
N VAL A 352 14.62 -0.75 29.10
CA VAL A 352 15.85 -0.05 29.54
C VAL A 352 16.05 1.23 28.76
N ASP A 353 15.75 1.19 27.45
CA ASP A 353 15.87 2.33 26.55
C ASP A 353 14.86 2.23 25.40
N GLU A 354 14.46 3.38 24.86
CA GLU A 354 13.58 3.46 23.70
C GLU A 354 13.98 4.62 22.78
N MET A 355 13.87 4.39 21.50
CA MET A 355 14.12 5.41 20.47
C MET A 355 13.05 5.36 19.40
N MET A 356 12.55 6.53 19.00
CA MET A 356 11.72 6.67 17.82
C MET A 356 12.57 7.06 16.62
N MET A 357 12.39 6.35 15.54
CA MET A 357 13.08 6.55 14.28
C MET A 357 12.07 6.77 13.16
N VAL A 358 12.29 7.80 12.37
CA VAL A 358 11.46 8.08 11.18
C VAL A 358 12.35 7.94 9.96
N ASP A 359 11.93 7.09 9.02
CA ASP A 359 12.61 6.96 7.74
C ASP A 359 12.43 8.23 6.91
N PRO A 360 13.51 8.94 6.54
CA PRO A 360 13.41 10.17 5.77
C PRO A 360 12.84 9.99 4.36
N ARG A 361 12.89 8.78 3.79
CA ARG A 361 12.37 8.47 2.45
C ARG A 361 10.91 8.04 2.46
N SER A 362 10.61 7.02 3.24
CA SER A 362 9.25 6.47 3.32
C SER A 362 8.36 7.21 4.31
N GLY A 363 8.92 7.98 5.24
CA GLY A 363 8.20 8.67 6.30
C GLY A 363 7.55 7.72 7.31
N ILE A 364 7.96 6.44 7.36
CA ILE A 364 7.46 5.47 8.32
C ILE A 364 8.11 5.74 9.67
N ALA A 365 7.29 5.75 10.72
CA ALA A 365 7.78 5.84 12.09
C ALA A 365 7.91 4.44 12.70
N PHE A 366 9.11 4.12 13.17
CA PHE A 366 9.42 2.90 13.91
C PHE A 366 9.81 3.24 15.35
N GLU A 367 9.46 2.37 16.27
CA GLU A 367 9.95 2.37 17.63
C GLU A 367 10.98 1.25 17.79
N VAL A 368 12.16 1.59 18.29
CA VAL A 368 13.18 0.62 18.67
C VAL A 368 13.25 0.62 20.21
N SER A 369 13.09 -0.54 20.81
CA SER A 369 13.09 -0.69 22.26
C SER A 369 14.11 -1.73 22.69
N LEU A 370 14.77 -1.45 23.80
CA LEU A 370 15.73 -2.34 24.45
C LEU A 370 15.15 -2.85 25.76
N TRP A 371 15.15 -4.18 25.93
CA TRP A 371 14.66 -4.85 27.11
C TRP A 371 15.79 -5.65 27.75
N ALA A 372 15.98 -5.50 29.06
CA ALA A 372 16.91 -6.32 29.82
C ALA A 372 16.15 -7.51 30.47
N GLY A 373 16.70 -8.67 30.31
CA GLY A 373 16.29 -9.89 31.00
C GLY A 373 17.41 -10.47 31.83
N GLU A 374 17.19 -11.62 32.46
CA GLU A 374 18.24 -12.31 33.20
C GLU A 374 19.28 -12.87 32.23
N ARG A 375 20.50 -12.26 32.24
CA ARG A 375 21.62 -12.57 31.34
C ARG A 375 21.32 -12.48 29.85
N MET A 376 20.31 -11.69 29.46
CA MET A 376 19.84 -11.55 28.09
C MET A 376 19.44 -10.11 27.82
N MET A 377 19.77 -9.64 26.64
CA MET A 377 19.28 -8.38 26.09
C MET A 377 18.36 -8.70 24.89
N LYS A 378 17.19 -8.06 24.84
CA LYS A 378 16.23 -8.19 23.74
C LYS A 378 16.04 -6.85 23.07
N TYR A 379 16.24 -6.82 21.77
CA TYR A 379 15.94 -5.71 20.90
C TYR A 379 14.57 -5.93 20.24
N GLU A 380 13.82 -4.88 20.10
CA GLU A 380 12.49 -4.92 19.52
C GLU A 380 12.29 -3.74 18.58
N VAL A 381 11.87 -3.99 17.36
CA VAL A 381 11.43 -2.98 16.41
C VAL A 381 9.93 -3.12 16.25
N ALA A 382 9.19 -2.06 16.47
CA ALA A 382 7.73 -2.08 16.47
C ALA A 382 7.15 -0.89 15.69
N ALA A 383 5.99 -1.09 15.08
CA ALA A 383 5.21 -0.05 14.45
C ALA A 383 3.71 -0.38 14.53
N ALA A 384 2.90 0.66 14.64
CA ALA A 384 1.45 0.58 14.50
C ALA A 384 1.02 1.38 13.27
N TRP A 385 0.13 0.81 12.44
CA TRP A 385 -0.31 1.48 11.22
C TRP A 385 -1.76 1.21 10.89
N GLY A 386 -2.29 2.09 10.07
CA GLY A 386 -3.60 1.95 9.47
C GLY A 386 -3.61 2.56 8.08
N GLN A 387 -4.44 2.01 7.20
CA GLN A 387 -4.63 2.47 5.83
C GLN A 387 -6.12 2.59 5.53
N LYS A 388 -6.44 3.49 4.58
CA LYS A 388 -7.80 3.64 4.07
C LYS A 388 -7.81 4.27 2.68
N ALA A 389 -8.51 3.65 1.75
CA ALA A 389 -8.86 4.26 0.49
C ALA A 389 -9.99 5.29 0.71
N VAL A 390 -9.68 6.56 0.46
CA VAL A 390 -10.59 7.68 0.68
C VAL A 390 -11.41 7.98 -0.56
N LYS A 391 -10.75 7.96 -1.73
CA LYS A 391 -11.36 8.22 -3.03
C LYS A 391 -11.16 7.03 -3.95
N ARG A 392 -12.13 6.11 -3.94
CA ARG A 392 -12.09 4.88 -4.75
C ARG A 392 -12.08 5.17 -6.24
N GLU A 393 -12.77 6.21 -6.68
CA GLU A 393 -12.83 6.67 -8.05
C GLU A 393 -11.46 7.04 -8.62
N HIS A 394 -10.52 7.46 -7.77
CA HIS A 394 -9.14 7.80 -8.15
C HIS A 394 -8.16 6.62 -8.10
N ILE A 395 -8.68 5.40 -8.04
CA ILE A 395 -7.91 4.16 -8.06
C ILE A 395 -8.38 3.31 -9.24
N ALA A 396 -7.46 2.87 -10.08
CA ALA A 396 -7.71 2.01 -11.23
C ALA A 396 -6.87 0.74 -11.15
N LEU A 397 -7.45 -0.40 -11.53
CA LEU A 397 -6.83 -1.71 -11.47
C LEU A 397 -6.39 -2.17 -12.86
N LEU A 398 -5.17 -2.65 -12.99
CA LEU A 398 -4.66 -3.37 -14.15
C LEU A 398 -4.53 -4.85 -13.81
N LEU A 399 -5.26 -5.68 -14.49
CA LEU A 399 -5.25 -7.13 -14.31
C LEU A 399 -3.97 -7.73 -14.91
N GLY A 400 -3.35 -8.64 -14.15
CA GLY A 400 -2.16 -9.38 -14.54
C GLY A 400 -2.32 -10.88 -14.38
#